data_1ee830f471125001bd3bfb31b01daa3e
#
_entry.id   1ee830f471125001bd3bfb31b01daa3e
#
_cell.length_a   1.000
_cell.length_b   1.000
_cell.length_c   1.000
_cell.angle_alpha   90.00
_cell.angle_beta   90.00
_cell.angle_gamma   90.00
#
_symmetry.space_group_name_H-M   'P 1'
#
loop_
_entity.id
_entity.type
_entity.pdbx_description
1 polymer ?
#
loop_
_entity_poly.entity_id
_entity_poly.type
_entity_poly.pdbx_seq_one_letter_code
_entity_poly.pdbx_strand_id
1 'polypeptide(L)'
;FLAGVFTNTDLGYAPCTAQACLEILKHYNVPLSGKRAVVVGRSLVVGKPAAMMLDRENATVTICNSRTQDLPQICQEADVVVVAMGRMGAVGADCLRPGQTVVDVGIHLNDEASCAVTCALPRQSLSWMLSPPCRAVWAP
;
A
#
# COMPACT_ATOMS: atom_id res chain seq x y z
N PHE A 1 -17.72 -12.44 5.18
CA PHE A 1 -17.05 -11.12 5.19
C PHE A 1 -16.14 -10.93 3.99
N LEU A 2 -15.19 -11.82 3.77
CA LEU A 2 -14.19 -11.68 2.70
C LEU A 2 -14.62 -12.33 1.37
N ALA A 3 -15.63 -13.19 1.39
CA ALA A 3 -16.03 -13.95 0.20
C ALA A 3 -16.32 -13.04 -1.00
N GLY A 4 -17.09 -11.97 -0.81
CA GLY A 4 -17.42 -11.04 -1.89
C GLY A 4 -16.23 -10.33 -2.49
N VAL A 5 -15.23 -9.96 -1.65
CA VAL A 5 -13.99 -9.33 -2.14
C VAL A 5 -13.21 -10.30 -3.03
N PHE A 6 -13.11 -11.57 -2.64
CA PHE A 6 -12.39 -12.59 -3.41
C PHE A 6 -13.15 -13.10 -4.64
N THR A 7 -14.47 -13.12 -4.58
CA THR A 7 -15.33 -13.60 -5.69
C THR A 7 -15.79 -12.49 -6.62
N ASN A 8 -15.38 -11.26 -6.36
CA ASN A 8 -15.81 -10.07 -7.12
C ASN A 8 -17.35 -9.91 -7.14
N THR A 9 -18.01 -10.16 -6.02
CA THR A 9 -19.45 -10.02 -5.84
C THR A 9 -19.78 -9.04 -4.72
N ASP A 10 -21.02 -8.58 -4.65
CA ASP A 10 -21.49 -7.67 -3.59
C ASP A 10 -21.89 -8.41 -2.29
N LEU A 11 -21.38 -9.62 -2.09
CA LEU A 11 -21.63 -10.43 -0.90
C LEU A 11 -20.75 -9.98 0.27
N GLY A 12 -21.37 -9.45 1.30
CA GLY A 12 -20.71 -9.04 2.54
C GLY A 12 -20.08 -7.64 2.45
N TYR A 13 -19.18 -7.37 3.38
CA TYR A 13 -18.52 -6.08 3.48
C TYR A 13 -17.01 -6.24 3.32
N ALA A 14 -16.39 -5.32 2.56
CA ALA A 14 -14.94 -5.25 2.49
C ALA A 14 -14.36 -4.84 3.86
N PRO A 15 -13.17 -5.33 4.24
CA PRO A 15 -12.47 -4.83 5.41
C PRO A 15 -12.23 -3.32 5.29
N CYS A 16 -12.58 -2.57 6.32
CA CYS A 16 -12.59 -1.10 6.29
C CYS A 16 -11.24 -0.51 5.86
N THR A 17 -10.13 -1.04 6.37
CA THR A 17 -8.78 -0.54 6.02
C THR A 17 -8.44 -0.79 4.56
N ALA A 18 -8.79 -1.96 4.02
CA ALA A 18 -8.56 -2.26 2.61
C ALA A 18 -9.40 -1.36 1.70
N GLN A 19 -10.66 -1.14 2.07
CA GLN A 19 -11.55 -0.22 1.35
C GLN A 19 -11.03 1.21 1.44
N ALA A 20 -10.56 1.67 2.60
CA ALA A 20 -9.99 2.99 2.77
C ALA A 20 -8.78 3.23 1.85
N CYS A 21 -7.91 2.23 1.65
CA CYS A 21 -6.81 2.34 0.68
C CYS A 21 -7.32 2.67 -0.73
N LEU A 22 -8.35 1.96 -1.17
CA LEU A 22 -8.92 2.16 -2.50
C LEU A 22 -9.62 3.52 -2.62
N GLU A 23 -10.40 3.90 -1.62
CA GLU A 23 -11.10 5.20 -1.58
C GLU A 23 -10.12 6.38 -1.59
N ILE A 24 -9.01 6.28 -0.86
CA ILE A 24 -7.93 7.27 -0.87
C ILE A 24 -7.35 7.40 -2.27
N LEU A 25 -7.00 6.29 -2.93
CA LEU A 25 -6.46 6.31 -4.29
C LEU A 25 -7.45 6.95 -5.27
N LYS A 26 -8.74 6.63 -5.16
CA LYS A 26 -9.81 7.23 -5.97
C LYS A 26 -9.98 8.72 -5.68
N HIS A 27 -9.97 9.11 -4.42
CA HIS A 27 -10.10 10.51 -4.01
C HIS A 27 -8.99 11.40 -4.60
N TYR A 28 -7.77 10.88 -4.66
CA TYR A 28 -6.65 11.58 -5.28
C TYR A 28 -6.53 11.38 -6.80
N ASN A 29 -7.53 10.75 -7.42
CA ASN A 29 -7.57 10.47 -8.86
C ASN A 29 -6.31 9.73 -9.35
N VAL A 30 -5.82 8.77 -8.57
CA VAL A 30 -4.69 7.92 -8.96
C VAL A 30 -5.18 6.91 -9.99
N PRO A 31 -4.64 6.90 -11.22
CA PRO A 31 -5.03 5.94 -12.22
C PRO A 31 -4.59 4.54 -11.81
N LEU A 32 -5.50 3.57 -11.78
CA LEU A 32 -5.23 2.19 -11.39
C LEU A 32 -5.25 1.23 -12.59
N SER A 33 -6.14 1.47 -13.54
CA SER A 33 -6.29 0.59 -14.71
C SER A 33 -5.00 0.53 -15.54
N GLY A 34 -4.49 -0.68 -15.76
CA GLY A 34 -3.25 -0.95 -16.48
C GLY A 34 -1.97 -0.61 -15.70
N LYS A 35 -2.08 -0.18 -14.45
CA LYS A 35 -0.94 0.16 -13.60
C LYS A 35 -0.42 -1.03 -12.82
N ARG A 36 0.86 -0.98 -12.45
CA ARG A 36 1.48 -1.97 -11.56
C ARG A 36 1.29 -1.55 -10.12
N ALA A 37 0.59 -2.36 -9.34
CA ALA A 37 0.39 -2.16 -7.91
C ALA A 37 1.13 -3.23 -7.11
N VAL A 38 1.88 -2.81 -6.12
CA VAL A 38 2.56 -3.71 -5.18
C VAL A 38 1.92 -3.56 -3.80
N VAL A 39 1.52 -4.68 -3.22
CA VAL A 39 1.00 -4.73 -1.85
C VAL A 39 2.01 -5.45 -0.97
N VAL A 40 2.64 -4.71 -0.07
CA VAL A 40 3.62 -5.24 0.87
C VAL A 40 2.90 -5.67 2.14
N GLY A 41 2.64 -6.96 2.24
CA GLY A 41 1.86 -7.60 3.30
C GLY A 41 0.76 -8.48 2.75
N ARG A 42 0.48 -9.60 3.43
CA ARG A 42 -0.51 -10.61 2.98
C ARG A 42 -1.50 -11.01 4.06
N SER A 43 -1.81 -10.12 4.98
CA SER A 43 -2.82 -10.37 5.99
C SER A 43 -4.21 -10.55 5.35
N LEU A 44 -5.06 -11.35 5.97
CA LEU A 44 -6.44 -11.54 5.52
C LEU A 44 -7.30 -10.29 5.79
N VAL A 45 -6.84 -9.41 6.67
CA VAL A 45 -7.60 -8.22 7.07
C VAL A 45 -7.30 -7.02 6.16
N VAL A 46 -6.06 -6.86 5.70
CA VAL A 46 -5.65 -5.69 4.92
C VAL A 46 -5.01 -6.07 3.59
N GLY A 47 -3.89 -6.80 3.62
CA GLY A 47 -3.05 -7.01 2.44
C GLY A 47 -3.77 -7.74 1.31
N LYS A 48 -4.31 -8.93 1.57
CA LYS A 48 -5.04 -9.70 0.56
C LYS A 48 -6.30 -9.00 0.06
N PRO A 49 -7.18 -8.47 0.92
CA PRO A 49 -8.33 -7.73 0.45
C PRO A 49 -7.96 -6.50 -0.39
N ALA A 50 -6.97 -5.72 0.03
CA ALA A 50 -6.50 -4.56 -0.74
C ALA A 50 -6.01 -4.97 -2.13
N ALA A 51 -5.25 -6.07 -2.22
CA ALA A 51 -4.76 -6.60 -3.49
C ALA A 51 -5.92 -6.99 -4.42
N MET A 52 -6.93 -7.70 -3.91
CA MET A 52 -8.10 -8.10 -4.70
C MET A 52 -8.93 -6.88 -5.15
N MET A 53 -9.05 -5.87 -4.30
CA MET A 53 -9.77 -4.65 -4.65
C MET A 53 -9.03 -3.83 -5.72
N LEU A 54 -7.70 -3.80 -5.69
CA LEU A 54 -6.89 -3.17 -6.75
C LEU A 54 -6.98 -3.95 -8.07
N ASP A 55 -7.01 -5.28 -8.01
CA ASP A 55 -7.24 -6.13 -9.18
C ASP A 55 -8.61 -5.85 -9.83
N ARG A 56 -9.66 -5.65 -9.04
CA ARG A 56 -10.98 -5.22 -9.54
C ARG A 56 -10.95 -3.90 -10.32
N GLU A 57 -10.03 -3.01 -9.98
CA GLU A 57 -9.81 -1.73 -10.69
C GLU A 57 -8.87 -1.90 -11.91
N ASN A 58 -8.66 -3.13 -12.35
CA ASN A 58 -7.80 -3.51 -13.49
C ASN A 58 -6.32 -3.14 -13.31
N ALA A 59 -5.82 -3.12 -12.09
CA ALA A 59 -4.40 -3.01 -11.81
C ALA A 59 -3.72 -4.40 -11.89
N THR A 60 -2.46 -4.44 -12.33
CA THR A 60 -1.63 -5.64 -12.19
C THR A 60 -1.04 -5.68 -10.81
N VAL A 61 -1.45 -6.65 -9.98
CA VAL A 61 -1.11 -6.65 -8.55
C VAL A 61 -0.07 -7.70 -8.20
N THR A 62 0.98 -7.28 -7.50
CA THR A 62 1.99 -8.15 -6.91
C THR A 62 1.89 -8.09 -5.39
N ILE A 63 1.72 -9.25 -4.75
CA ILE A 63 1.66 -9.36 -3.28
C ILE A 63 3.03 -9.79 -2.76
N CYS A 64 3.65 -8.94 -1.95
CA CYS A 64 4.93 -9.20 -1.31
C CYS A 64 4.76 -9.56 0.16
N ASN A 65 5.70 -10.33 0.69
CA ASN A 65 5.73 -10.76 2.08
C ASN A 65 7.17 -10.77 2.63
N SER A 66 7.34 -11.16 3.90
CA SER A 66 8.64 -11.15 4.57
C SER A 66 9.70 -12.08 3.96
N ARG A 67 9.32 -12.95 3.03
CA ARG A 67 10.23 -13.86 2.33
C ARG A 67 10.43 -13.48 0.86
N THR A 68 9.83 -12.39 0.42
CA THR A 68 10.00 -11.89 -0.95
C THR A 68 11.44 -11.45 -1.13
N GLN A 69 12.09 -12.02 -2.14
CA GLN A 69 13.44 -11.61 -2.55
C GLN A 69 13.34 -10.35 -3.39
N ASP A 70 14.37 -9.52 -3.36
CA ASP A 70 14.50 -8.31 -4.17
C ASP A 70 13.31 -7.35 -4.03
N LEU A 71 12.75 -7.24 -2.81
CA LEU A 71 11.62 -6.35 -2.51
C LEU A 71 11.86 -4.90 -2.99
N PRO A 72 13.05 -4.30 -2.83
CA PRO A 72 13.32 -2.96 -3.34
C PRO A 72 13.08 -2.84 -4.84
N GLN A 73 13.58 -3.77 -5.63
CA GLN A 73 13.40 -3.75 -7.08
C GLN A 73 11.93 -3.87 -7.48
N ILE A 74 11.21 -4.82 -6.87
CA ILE A 74 9.78 -5.04 -7.12
C ILE A 74 8.98 -3.78 -6.82
N CYS A 75 9.26 -3.13 -5.69
CA CYS A 75 8.61 -1.89 -5.30
C CYS A 75 8.95 -0.73 -6.25
N GLN A 76 10.21 -0.60 -6.67
CA GLN A 76 10.64 0.45 -7.62
C GLN A 76 9.96 0.34 -8.98
N GLU A 77 9.62 -0.86 -9.44
CA GLU A 77 8.93 -1.07 -10.71
C GLU A 77 7.43 -0.74 -10.65
N ALA A 78 6.87 -0.57 -9.46
CA ALA A 78 5.46 -0.29 -9.26
C ALA A 78 5.11 1.18 -9.52
N ASP A 79 3.87 1.44 -9.91
CA ASP A 79 3.27 2.77 -9.97
C ASP A 79 2.59 3.12 -8.64
N VAL A 80 2.02 2.11 -7.98
CA VAL A 80 1.33 2.23 -6.68
C VAL A 80 1.91 1.20 -5.72
N VAL A 81 2.27 1.63 -4.52
CA VAL A 81 2.75 0.76 -3.44
C VAL A 81 1.85 0.91 -2.23
N VAL A 82 1.23 -0.19 -1.81
CA VAL A 82 0.43 -0.25 -0.58
C VAL A 82 1.22 -1.01 0.48
N VAL A 83 1.56 -0.34 1.56
CA VAL A 83 2.34 -0.93 2.66
C VAL A 83 1.38 -1.32 3.79
N ALA A 84 1.22 -2.63 3.98
CA ALA A 84 0.30 -3.25 4.93
C ALA A 84 1.01 -4.23 5.87
N MET A 85 2.21 -3.88 6.30
CA MET A 85 3.01 -4.65 7.25
C MET A 85 3.07 -3.93 8.59
N GLY A 86 2.88 -4.66 9.68
CA GLY A 86 3.07 -4.15 11.04
C GLY A 86 4.53 -4.23 11.53
N ARG A 87 5.51 -3.99 10.65
CA ARG A 87 6.93 -4.03 10.97
C ARG A 87 7.61 -2.75 10.53
N MET A 88 8.20 -2.02 11.48
CA MET A 88 8.94 -0.80 11.23
C MET A 88 10.10 -1.04 10.25
N GLY A 89 10.30 -0.12 9.32
CA GLY A 89 11.42 -0.16 8.39
C GLY A 89 11.35 -1.26 7.33
N ALA A 90 10.19 -1.91 7.14
CA ALA A 90 10.02 -2.94 6.13
C ALA A 90 10.14 -2.39 4.69
N VAL A 91 9.81 -1.13 4.51
CA VAL A 91 9.94 -0.39 3.24
C VAL A 91 10.79 0.85 3.51
N GLY A 92 11.99 0.87 2.98
CA GLY A 92 12.93 1.99 3.06
C GLY A 92 12.90 2.87 1.83
N ALA A 93 13.74 3.90 1.83
CA ALA A 93 13.90 4.80 0.68
C ALA A 93 14.44 4.10 -0.58
N ASP A 94 15.16 3.00 -0.40
CA ASP A 94 15.65 2.12 -1.46
C ASP A 94 14.56 1.35 -2.20
N CYS A 95 13.38 1.22 -1.57
CA CYS A 95 12.21 0.56 -2.17
C CYS A 95 11.37 1.50 -3.03
N LEU A 96 11.59 2.80 -2.94
CA LEU A 96 10.71 3.80 -3.54
C LEU A 96 11.44 4.66 -4.56
N ARG A 97 10.72 5.14 -5.56
CA ARG A 97 11.21 6.07 -6.57
C ARG A 97 10.29 7.29 -6.72
N PRO A 98 10.79 8.42 -7.20
CA PRO A 98 9.95 9.55 -7.57
C PRO A 98 8.87 9.17 -8.59
N GLY A 99 7.68 9.72 -8.47
CA GLY A 99 6.56 9.47 -9.38
C GLY A 99 5.63 8.32 -8.96
N GLN A 100 5.92 7.62 -7.87
CA GLN A 100 5.05 6.58 -7.32
C GLN A 100 4.01 7.16 -6.37
N THR A 101 2.88 6.47 -6.26
CA THR A 101 1.91 6.69 -5.18
C THR A 101 2.13 5.65 -4.09
N VAL A 102 2.32 6.09 -2.86
CA VAL A 102 2.53 5.21 -1.71
C VAL A 102 1.40 5.40 -0.71
N VAL A 103 0.76 4.31 -0.32
CA VAL A 103 -0.25 4.28 0.74
C VAL A 103 0.27 3.40 1.87
N ASP A 104 0.59 4.00 3.00
CA ASP A 104 1.04 3.27 4.19
C ASP A 104 -0.11 3.15 5.20
N VAL A 105 -0.55 1.91 5.42
CA VAL A 105 -1.59 1.54 6.39
C VAL A 105 -1.05 0.59 7.46
N GLY A 106 0.26 0.42 7.50
CA GLY A 106 0.93 -0.33 8.55
C GLY A 106 0.96 0.46 9.84
N ILE A 107 0.45 -0.13 10.92
CA ILE A 107 0.48 0.44 12.26
C ILE A 107 1.32 -0.45 13.16
N HIS A 108 2.27 0.13 13.88
CA HIS A 108 2.97 -0.54 14.95
C HIS A 108 3.25 0.46 16.09
N LEU A 109 3.40 -0.07 17.27
CA LEU A 109 3.84 0.70 18.43
C LEU A 109 5.36 0.70 18.46
N ASN A 110 5.96 1.87 18.58
CA ASN A 110 7.38 1.99 18.89
C ASN A 110 7.64 1.74 20.38
N ASP A 111 8.91 1.69 20.77
CA ASP A 111 9.32 1.47 22.18
C ASP A 111 8.77 2.52 23.15
N GLU A 112 8.35 3.69 22.65
CA GLU A 112 7.73 4.78 23.41
C GLU A 112 6.18 4.68 23.44
N ALA A 113 5.60 3.55 23.01
CA ALA A 113 4.16 3.30 22.89
C ALA A 113 3.41 4.32 22.02
N SER A 114 4.09 5.01 21.11
CA SER A 114 3.47 5.85 20.09
C SER A 114 3.30 5.11 18.77
N CYS A 115 2.21 5.40 18.06
CA CYS A 115 1.96 4.85 16.74
C CYS A 115 3.02 5.34 15.74
N ALA A 116 3.64 4.40 15.04
CA ALA A 116 4.59 4.68 13.97
C ALA A 116 4.14 4.00 12.67
N VAL A 117 4.51 4.58 11.55
CA VAL A 117 4.24 4.06 10.21
C VAL A 117 5.32 3.07 9.77
N THR A 118 4.98 2.22 8.81
CA THR A 118 5.88 1.15 8.36
C THR A 118 7.01 1.66 7.46
N CYS A 119 6.77 2.73 6.71
CA CYS A 119 7.80 3.32 5.84
C CYS A 119 8.83 4.10 6.66
N ALA A 120 10.07 3.64 6.65
CA ALA A 120 11.20 4.34 7.25
C ALA A 120 11.77 5.35 6.25
N LEU A 121 11.13 6.51 6.14
CA LEU A 121 11.58 7.58 5.26
C LEU A 121 12.20 8.72 6.07
N PRO A 122 13.41 9.17 5.74
CA PRO A 122 13.99 10.36 6.36
C PRO A 122 13.14 11.59 6.00
N ARG A 123 12.98 12.54 6.94
CA ARG A 123 12.16 13.75 6.73
C ARG A 123 12.50 14.52 5.45
N GLN A 124 13.74 14.45 5.00
CA GLN A 124 14.20 15.07 3.75
C GLN A 124 13.64 14.39 2.49
N SER A 125 13.31 13.10 2.57
CA SER A 125 12.68 12.36 1.46
C SER A 125 11.20 12.66 1.31
N LEU A 126 10.55 13.20 2.33
CA LEU A 126 9.14 13.61 2.27
C LEU A 126 8.92 14.81 1.36
N SER A 127 9.91 15.65 1.16
CA SER A 127 9.77 16.85 0.32
C SER A 127 9.49 16.51 -1.16
N TRP A 128 10.11 15.47 -1.70
CA TRP A 128 9.84 15.03 -3.07
C TRP A 128 8.61 14.12 -3.19
N MET A 129 8.21 13.45 -2.10
CA MET A 129 6.95 12.67 -2.06
C MET A 129 5.71 13.56 -1.98
N LEU A 130 5.83 14.76 -1.43
CA LEU A 130 4.74 15.74 -1.32
C LEU A 130 4.66 16.70 -2.50
N SER A 131 5.69 16.74 -3.37
CA SER A 131 5.67 17.56 -4.59
C SER A 131 5.02 16.79 -5.75
N PRO A 132 4.21 17.47 -6.61
CA PRO A 132 3.74 16.82 -7.83
C PRO A 132 4.92 16.37 -8.70
N PRO A 133 4.93 15.14 -9.25
CA PRO A 133 3.84 14.17 -9.36
C PRO A 133 3.81 13.07 -8.29
N CYS A 134 4.60 13.13 -7.22
CA CYS A 134 4.58 12.14 -6.14
C CYS A 134 3.62 12.52 -5.02
N ARG A 135 2.80 11.59 -4.57
CA ARG A 135 1.92 11.74 -3.42
C ARG A 135 2.11 10.57 -2.46
N ALA A 136 2.65 10.82 -1.28
CA ALA A 136 2.50 9.94 -0.15
C ALA A 136 1.18 10.26 0.54
N VAL A 137 0.29 9.30 0.65
CA VAL A 137 -0.97 9.45 1.36
C VAL A 137 -0.87 8.65 2.66
N TRP A 138 -0.95 9.36 3.76
CA TRP A 138 -0.97 8.79 5.10
C TRP A 138 -2.43 8.58 5.50
N ALA A 139 -2.79 7.38 5.89
CA ALA A 139 -4.03 7.14 6.60
C ALA A 139 -3.77 7.37 8.10
N PRO A 140 -4.59 8.21 8.79
CA PRO A 140 -4.49 8.42 10.23
C PRO A 140 -4.91 7.16 11.02
#